data_941b034b8bbc476585ba62986ab5ee49
#
_entry.id   941b034b8bbc476585ba62986ab5ee49
#
_cell.length_a   1.000
_cell.length_b   1.000
_cell.length_c   1.000
_cell.angle_alpha   90.00
_cell.angle_beta   90.00
_cell.angle_gamma   90.00
#
_symmetry.space_group_name_H-M   'P 1'
#
loop_
_entity.id
_entity.type
_entity.pdbx_description
1 polymer ?
#
loop_
_entity_poly.entity_id
_entity_poly.type
_entity_poly.pdbx_seq_one_letter_code
_entity_poly.pdbx_strand_id
1 'polypeptide(L)'
;TNIEENNEPILEEQAITETPIEEVTTTPISTPEKKKKNGYKIAFFTMGGIVILGAVGYFGYPYFKKPAVVSTENTCLDSDTKIYEAYKDAVVMVKHRYAYFAKINGKEIQLNVPEATEQVLYGTAFFIDKEGSMISNSHVLQPWTSNDGNEEIYTNISNMRRKIASILTTDIQPDGYETFIASNWGNASSEYYEEGGDYHDEGNEENRGEDFVNSADARIDSVATSVDDIAASIPHKNYVSEEDIEVYMKTVDISVALHNSTDEWLPCTIGKLSEDPSVDLGVLQLVSKETPNSVVNIIDLKNAVVDDSSIQPGEKAVMIGYPLGEDLALTSSGVKVQLYNGQISKETDGTKIQYSVTSTNGASGSPIFNHCGQLIAVNFSGIEKIQGYNFGIVTKKINSIYPFLASRVGLQEEKITDKTQ
;
A
#
# COMPACT_ATOMS: atom_id res chain seq x y z
N THR A 1 48.37 -36.01 10.44
CA THR A 1 47.25 -36.10 9.52
C THR A 1 46.95 -34.69 9.03
N ASN A 2 47.25 -34.52 7.75
CA ASN A 2 47.39 -33.28 7.02
C ASN A 2 46.09 -32.43 7.01
N ILE A 3 46.27 -31.12 7.22
CA ILE A 3 45.31 -30.09 6.92
C ILE A 3 45.79 -29.46 5.60
N GLU A 4 45.01 -29.61 4.53
CA GLU A 4 45.22 -28.91 3.26
C GLU A 4 44.64 -27.50 3.36
N GLU A 5 45.52 -26.50 3.22
CA GLU A 5 45.18 -25.09 2.98
C GLU A 5 44.74 -24.93 1.53
N ASN A 6 43.48 -24.51 1.32
CA ASN A 6 42.99 -24.03 0.03
C ASN A 6 43.24 -22.53 -0.11
N ASN A 7 44.22 -22.19 -0.95
CA ASN A 7 44.48 -20.86 -1.44
C ASN A 7 43.44 -20.47 -2.52
N GLU A 8 42.64 -19.46 -2.27
CA GLU A 8 41.87 -18.73 -3.31
C GLU A 8 42.78 -17.71 -4.00
N PRO A 9 42.68 -17.54 -5.33
CA PRO A 9 43.49 -16.54 -6.03
C PRO A 9 42.90 -15.14 -5.90
N ILE A 10 43.78 -14.19 -5.55
CA ILE A 10 43.55 -12.76 -5.52
C ILE A 10 43.32 -12.28 -6.96
N LEU A 11 42.17 -11.66 -7.22
CA LEU A 11 41.87 -11.00 -8.48
C LEU A 11 42.64 -9.67 -8.58
N GLU A 12 43.47 -9.56 -9.59
CA GLU A 12 44.22 -8.35 -9.96
C GLU A 12 43.28 -7.22 -10.33
N GLU A 13 43.52 -6.04 -9.73
CA GLU A 13 42.91 -4.76 -10.00
C GLU A 13 43.41 -4.24 -11.36
N GLN A 14 42.55 -4.27 -12.40
CA GLN A 14 42.87 -3.69 -13.70
C GLN A 14 42.70 -2.17 -13.66
N ALA A 15 43.81 -1.46 -13.83
CA ALA A 15 43.85 -0.04 -13.97
C ALA A 15 43.08 0.47 -15.21
N ILE A 16 42.14 1.37 -14.97
CA ILE A 16 41.39 2.07 -16.02
C ILE A 16 42.31 3.16 -16.62
N THR A 17 42.70 2.96 -17.88
CA THR A 17 43.39 3.97 -18.67
C THR A 17 42.41 5.05 -19.15
N GLU A 18 42.65 6.28 -18.71
CA GLU A 18 41.96 7.48 -19.20
C GLU A 18 42.32 7.76 -20.65
N THR A 19 41.31 7.86 -21.53
CA THR A 19 41.46 8.38 -22.89
C THR A 19 41.27 9.91 -22.90
N PRO A 20 42.05 10.68 -23.65
CA PRO A 20 42.00 12.15 -23.66
C PRO A 20 40.73 12.67 -24.35
N ILE A 21 40.14 13.72 -23.76
CA ILE A 21 38.98 14.45 -24.28
C ILE A 21 39.43 15.29 -25.48
N GLU A 22 38.81 15.05 -26.65
CA GLU A 22 38.96 15.91 -27.84
C GLU A 22 38.27 17.27 -27.62
N GLU A 23 39.04 18.32 -27.87
CA GLU A 23 38.64 19.73 -27.76
C GLU A 23 37.74 20.12 -28.95
N VAL A 24 36.42 20.34 -28.67
CA VAL A 24 35.46 20.81 -29.68
C VAL A 24 35.62 22.33 -29.89
N THR A 25 36.22 22.70 -31.00
CA THR A 25 36.30 24.09 -31.48
C THR A 25 34.92 24.61 -31.87
N THR A 26 34.45 25.65 -31.18
CA THR A 26 33.25 26.42 -31.50
C THR A 26 33.49 27.43 -32.61
N THR A 27 32.83 27.29 -33.75
CA THR A 27 32.73 28.32 -34.78
C THR A 27 31.61 29.32 -34.44
N PRO A 28 31.83 30.64 -34.67
CA PRO A 28 30.85 31.66 -34.31
C PRO A 28 29.70 31.76 -35.34
N ILE A 29 28.48 31.82 -34.83
CA ILE A 29 27.27 32.06 -35.62
C ILE A 29 27.18 33.51 -36.02
N SER A 30 27.11 33.78 -37.34
CA SER A 30 26.92 35.08 -37.94
C SER A 30 25.49 35.60 -37.79
N THR A 31 25.36 36.84 -37.31
CA THR A 31 24.10 37.61 -37.23
C THR A 31 23.61 38.03 -38.63
N PRO A 32 22.30 37.95 -38.95
CA PRO A 32 21.78 38.49 -40.21
C PRO A 32 21.50 39.99 -40.13
N GLU A 33 21.95 40.70 -41.16
CA GLU A 33 21.81 42.14 -41.40
C GLU A 33 20.34 42.59 -41.55
N LYS A 34 20.05 43.79 -41.00
CA LYS A 34 18.81 44.54 -41.17
C LYS A 34 18.69 45.12 -42.58
N LYS A 35 17.72 44.74 -43.38
CA LYS A 35 17.30 45.42 -44.60
C LYS A 35 16.28 46.54 -44.30
N LYS A 36 16.53 47.68 -44.91
CA LYS A 36 15.81 48.96 -44.80
C LYS A 36 14.38 48.89 -45.38
N LYS A 37 13.50 49.67 -44.73
CA LYS A 37 12.12 49.98 -45.14
C LYS A 37 12.07 50.70 -46.47
N ASN A 38 11.18 50.30 -47.36
CA ASN A 38 10.56 51.17 -48.34
C ASN A 38 9.02 51.13 -48.14
N GLY A 39 8.50 52.31 -47.88
CA GLY A 39 7.05 52.47 -47.68
C GLY A 39 6.31 52.57 -49.01
N TYR A 40 5.09 52.03 -48.99
CA TYR A 40 4.07 52.37 -49.99
C TYR A 40 2.70 52.54 -49.32
N LYS A 41 2.12 53.70 -49.62
CA LYS A 41 0.75 54.08 -49.33
C LYS A 41 -0.19 53.31 -50.27
N ILE A 42 -1.02 52.45 -49.78
CA ILE A 42 -2.19 51.95 -50.53
C ILE A 42 -3.40 51.79 -49.57
N ALA A 43 -4.35 52.62 -49.79
CA ALA A 43 -5.80 52.45 -49.78
C ALA A 43 -6.49 51.89 -48.56
N PHE A 44 -7.13 52.80 -47.88
CA PHE A 44 -8.22 52.67 -46.92
C PHE A 44 -9.53 52.20 -47.59
N PHE A 45 -9.71 50.97 -48.00
CA PHE A 45 -11.04 50.51 -48.45
C PHE A 45 -11.35 49.01 -48.26
N THR A 46 -10.53 48.28 -47.50
CA THR A 46 -10.76 46.83 -47.27
C THR A 46 -10.95 46.43 -45.81
N MET A 47 -10.97 47.37 -44.86
CA MET A 47 -11.05 46.99 -43.42
C MET A 47 -12.43 46.57 -42.92
N GLY A 48 -13.54 46.88 -43.61
CA GLY A 48 -14.89 46.49 -43.19
C GLY A 48 -15.23 45.03 -43.44
N GLY A 49 -14.72 44.46 -44.53
CA GLY A 49 -15.05 43.08 -44.91
C GLY A 49 -14.28 42.01 -44.09
N ILE A 50 -13.05 42.32 -43.72
CA ILE A 50 -12.20 41.37 -42.97
C ILE A 50 -12.62 41.27 -41.51
N VAL A 51 -13.12 42.37 -40.91
CA VAL A 51 -13.62 42.36 -39.50
C VAL A 51 -14.90 41.52 -39.40
N ILE A 52 -15.84 41.58 -40.39
CA ILE A 52 -17.05 40.78 -40.37
C ILE A 52 -16.76 39.29 -40.58
N LEU A 53 -15.81 38.93 -41.48
CA LEU A 53 -15.39 37.55 -41.67
C LEU A 53 -14.58 37.01 -40.48
N GLY A 54 -13.79 37.88 -39.82
CA GLY A 54 -13.08 37.54 -38.59
C GLY A 54 -14.01 37.34 -37.39
N ALA A 55 -15.06 38.18 -37.28
CA ALA A 55 -16.07 38.04 -36.20
C ALA A 55 -16.93 36.79 -36.40
N VAL A 56 -17.38 36.49 -37.61
CA VAL A 56 -18.11 35.25 -37.91
C VAL A 56 -17.22 34.03 -37.71
N GLY A 57 -15.93 34.09 -38.07
CA GLY A 57 -14.96 33.04 -37.79
C GLY A 57 -14.69 32.84 -36.29
N TYR A 58 -14.60 33.95 -35.52
CA TYR A 58 -14.31 33.90 -34.10
C TYR A 58 -15.50 33.44 -33.26
N PHE A 59 -16.71 34.00 -33.54
CA PHE A 59 -17.93 33.62 -32.82
C PHE A 59 -18.63 32.37 -33.36
N GLY A 60 -18.40 32.01 -34.62
CA GLY A 60 -18.94 30.78 -35.22
C GLY A 60 -18.05 29.53 -35.00
N TYR A 61 -16.78 29.72 -34.65
CA TYR A 61 -15.84 28.60 -34.49
C TYR A 61 -16.24 27.57 -33.43
N PRO A 62 -16.81 27.96 -32.24
CA PRO A 62 -17.31 26.98 -31.29
C PRO A 62 -18.60 26.25 -31.77
N TYR A 63 -19.39 26.83 -32.65
CA TYR A 63 -20.60 26.17 -33.16
C TYR A 63 -20.35 25.15 -34.26
N PHE A 64 -19.20 25.21 -34.95
CA PHE A 64 -18.84 24.28 -36.00
C PHE A 64 -17.87 23.20 -35.58
N LYS A 65 -17.28 23.26 -34.38
CA LYS A 65 -16.64 22.08 -33.81
C LYS A 65 -17.75 21.12 -33.41
N LYS A 66 -18.14 20.20 -34.31
CA LYS A 66 -18.70 18.95 -33.85
C LYS A 66 -17.73 18.42 -32.80
N PRO A 67 -18.21 18.04 -31.59
CA PRO A 67 -17.34 17.32 -30.69
C PRO A 67 -16.72 16.19 -31.53
N ALA A 68 -15.42 16.12 -31.55
CA ALA A 68 -14.75 14.99 -32.14
C ALA A 68 -15.36 13.78 -31.42
N VAL A 69 -16.15 12.98 -32.13
CA VAL A 69 -16.51 11.65 -31.69
C VAL A 69 -15.17 10.98 -31.56
N VAL A 70 -14.63 10.94 -30.33
CA VAL A 70 -13.49 10.10 -30.01
C VAL A 70 -14.03 8.69 -30.26
N SER A 71 -13.78 8.18 -31.45
CA SER A 71 -13.93 6.78 -31.73
C SER A 71 -12.98 6.12 -30.71
N THR A 72 -13.54 5.48 -29.71
CA THR A 72 -12.81 4.54 -28.85
C THR A 72 -12.49 3.31 -29.69
N GLU A 73 -11.72 3.47 -30.75
CA GLU A 73 -10.89 2.40 -31.25
C GLU A 73 -9.87 2.15 -30.14
N ASN A 74 -9.92 1.00 -29.53
CA ASN A 74 -8.91 0.49 -28.62
C ASN A 74 -7.60 0.40 -29.41
N THR A 75 -6.90 1.52 -29.55
CA THR A 75 -5.58 1.54 -30.20
C THR A 75 -4.63 0.85 -29.25
N CYS A 76 -4.14 -0.32 -29.69
CA CYS A 76 -3.10 -1.05 -29.00
C CYS A 76 -1.86 -0.15 -28.83
N LEU A 77 -1.37 0.03 -27.60
CA LEU A 77 -0.23 0.89 -27.28
C LEU A 77 1.11 0.29 -27.78
N ASP A 78 1.15 -0.98 -28.15
CA ASP A 78 2.20 -1.74 -28.85
C ASP A 78 3.64 -1.67 -28.27
N SER A 79 3.91 -0.87 -27.23
CA SER A 79 5.23 -0.82 -26.61
C SER A 79 5.16 -0.42 -25.11
N ASP A 80 6.15 -0.89 -24.33
CA ASP A 80 6.25 -0.60 -22.90
C ASP A 80 6.36 0.89 -22.62
N THR A 81 7.10 1.61 -23.45
CA THR A 81 7.25 3.06 -23.34
C THR A 81 5.91 3.77 -23.52
N LYS A 82 5.09 3.37 -24.51
CA LYS A 82 3.76 3.96 -24.70
C LYS A 82 2.82 3.62 -23.55
N ILE A 83 2.87 2.39 -23.03
CA ILE A 83 2.08 1.99 -21.85
C ILE A 83 2.49 2.82 -20.62
N TYR A 84 3.80 2.98 -20.40
CA TYR A 84 4.34 3.82 -19.32
C TYR A 84 3.88 5.28 -19.45
N GLU A 85 4.09 5.90 -20.62
CA GLU A 85 3.70 7.30 -20.83
C GLU A 85 2.19 7.52 -20.72
N ALA A 86 1.39 6.51 -21.09
CA ALA A 86 -0.06 6.60 -20.95
C ALA A 86 -0.54 6.57 -19.50
N TYR A 87 0.12 5.79 -18.61
CA TYR A 87 -0.44 5.48 -17.29
C TYR A 87 0.44 5.87 -16.10
N LYS A 88 1.67 6.35 -16.30
CA LYS A 88 2.57 6.73 -15.20
C LYS A 88 1.98 7.72 -14.20
N ASP A 89 1.12 8.64 -14.67
CA ASP A 89 0.47 9.65 -13.83
C ASP A 89 -0.79 9.10 -13.12
N ALA A 90 -1.35 7.99 -13.62
CA ALA A 90 -2.50 7.32 -13.01
C ALA A 90 -2.10 6.36 -11.89
N VAL A 91 -0.82 5.97 -11.81
CA VAL A 91 -0.31 5.05 -10.79
C VAL A 91 0.35 5.85 -9.67
N VAL A 92 -0.05 5.61 -8.44
CA VAL A 92 0.34 6.40 -7.27
C VAL A 92 1.00 5.53 -6.20
N MET A 93 1.95 6.11 -5.46
CA MET A 93 2.52 5.49 -4.28
C MET A 93 1.59 5.68 -3.09
N VAL A 94 1.22 4.60 -2.43
CA VAL A 94 0.43 4.61 -1.20
C VAL A 94 1.38 4.63 -0.01
N LYS A 95 1.11 5.50 0.96
CA LYS A 95 1.71 5.49 2.30
C LYS A 95 0.61 5.29 3.31
N HIS A 96 0.67 4.20 4.06
CA HIS A 96 -0.29 3.86 5.08
C HIS A 96 0.41 3.81 6.44
N ARG A 97 0.00 4.70 7.34
CA ARG A 97 0.41 4.73 8.74
C ARG A 97 -0.68 4.12 9.59
N TYR A 98 -0.33 3.14 10.42
CA TYR A 98 -1.27 2.45 11.29
C TYR A 98 -0.61 2.12 12.62
N ALA A 99 -1.42 1.94 13.66
CA ALA A 99 -0.92 1.72 15.01
C ALA A 99 -1.88 0.84 15.81
N TYR A 100 -1.39 0.38 16.96
CA TYR A 100 -2.23 -0.25 17.96
C TYR A 100 -2.96 0.82 18.78
N PHE A 101 -4.22 0.56 19.04
CA PHE A 101 -5.09 1.37 19.89
C PHE A 101 -5.63 0.50 21.02
N ALA A 102 -5.84 1.13 22.19
CA ALA A 102 -6.56 0.53 23.29
C ALA A 102 -7.81 1.33 23.57
N LYS A 103 -8.93 0.64 23.79
CA LYS A 103 -10.15 1.22 24.30
C LYS A 103 -10.35 0.74 25.74
N ILE A 104 -10.31 1.64 26.69
CA ILE A 104 -10.32 1.37 28.12
C ILE A 104 -11.47 2.16 28.74
N ASN A 105 -12.44 1.49 29.33
CA ASN A 105 -13.65 2.13 29.87
C ASN A 105 -14.33 3.07 28.86
N GLY A 106 -14.33 2.70 27.58
CA GLY A 106 -14.94 3.46 26.49
C GLY A 106 -14.08 4.58 25.91
N LYS A 107 -12.93 4.91 26.50
CA LYS A 107 -11.98 5.89 25.95
C LYS A 107 -10.96 5.21 25.05
N GLU A 108 -10.83 5.69 23.81
CA GLU A 108 -9.83 5.24 22.84
C GLU A 108 -8.52 6.03 23.02
N ILE A 109 -7.39 5.34 23.06
CA ILE A 109 -6.04 5.92 23.05
C ILE A 109 -5.17 5.18 22.05
N GLN A 110 -4.21 5.87 21.44
CA GLN A 110 -3.15 5.23 20.66
C GLN A 110 -2.07 4.70 21.61
N LEU A 111 -1.66 3.46 21.43
CA LEU A 111 -0.56 2.88 22.19
C LEU A 111 0.77 3.37 21.61
N ASN A 112 1.61 3.97 22.46
CA ASN A 112 2.96 4.40 22.10
C ASN A 112 3.97 3.76 23.06
N VAL A 113 4.17 2.46 22.85
CA VAL A 113 5.05 1.62 23.66
C VAL A 113 5.99 0.84 22.72
N PRO A 114 7.12 0.30 23.20
CA PRO A 114 8.13 -0.33 22.33
C PRO A 114 7.60 -1.39 21.39
N GLU A 115 6.65 -2.23 21.85
CA GLU A 115 6.06 -3.32 21.04
C GLU A 115 4.85 -2.86 20.20
N ALA A 116 4.41 -1.61 20.35
CA ALA A 116 3.26 -1.03 19.66
C ALA A 116 3.57 0.33 19.04
N THR A 117 4.76 0.48 18.48
CA THR A 117 5.12 1.67 17.71
C THR A 117 4.30 1.77 16.45
N GLU A 118 4.06 2.99 15.99
CA GLU A 118 3.40 3.24 14.72
C GLU A 118 4.16 2.56 13.57
N GLN A 119 3.41 1.91 12.69
CA GLN A 119 3.91 1.21 11.53
C GLN A 119 3.67 2.03 10.27
N VAL A 120 4.58 1.95 9.30
CA VAL A 120 4.44 2.56 7.98
C VAL A 120 4.57 1.48 6.92
N LEU A 121 3.57 1.38 6.05
CA LEU A 121 3.55 0.49 4.90
C LEU A 121 3.48 1.32 3.62
N TYR A 122 4.28 0.93 2.63
CA TYR A 122 4.18 1.46 1.27
C TYR A 122 3.54 0.43 0.34
N GLY A 123 2.74 0.92 -0.59
CA GLY A 123 2.10 0.13 -1.62
C GLY A 123 1.89 0.96 -2.88
N THR A 124 1.16 0.39 -3.81
CA THR A 124 0.76 1.02 -5.06
C THR A 124 -0.77 1.04 -5.17
N ALA A 125 -1.32 2.09 -5.77
CA ALA A 125 -2.71 2.15 -6.21
C ALA A 125 -2.77 2.81 -7.59
N PHE A 126 -3.94 2.76 -8.26
CA PHE A 126 -4.12 3.41 -9.54
C PHE A 126 -5.53 3.95 -9.71
N PHE A 127 -5.64 5.14 -10.32
CA PHE A 127 -6.91 5.79 -10.59
C PHE A 127 -7.73 5.08 -11.66
N ILE A 128 -9.03 4.89 -11.38
CA ILE A 128 -9.99 4.20 -12.25
C ILE A 128 -11.14 5.10 -12.72
N ASP A 129 -11.35 6.25 -12.10
CA ASP A 129 -12.37 7.24 -12.45
C ASP A 129 -11.88 8.67 -12.22
N LYS A 130 -12.73 9.66 -12.48
CA LYS A 130 -12.45 11.07 -12.25
C LYS A 130 -12.88 11.57 -10.87
N GLU A 131 -13.56 10.73 -10.13
CA GLU A 131 -14.02 10.98 -8.76
C GLU A 131 -12.96 10.65 -7.70
N GLY A 132 -11.74 10.30 -8.13
CA GLY A 132 -10.60 10.01 -7.25
C GLY A 132 -10.61 8.60 -6.66
N SER A 133 -11.38 7.67 -7.25
CA SER A 133 -11.35 6.27 -6.83
C SER A 133 -10.15 5.56 -7.43
N MET A 134 -9.54 4.69 -6.61
CA MET A 134 -8.35 3.91 -6.94
C MET A 134 -8.54 2.46 -6.50
N ILE A 135 -7.86 1.55 -7.18
CA ILE A 135 -7.73 0.15 -6.77
C ILE A 135 -6.36 -0.09 -6.17
N SER A 136 -6.33 -0.86 -5.09
CA SER A 136 -5.13 -1.39 -4.44
C SER A 136 -5.42 -2.78 -3.86
N ASN A 137 -4.48 -3.37 -3.12
CA ASN A 137 -4.71 -4.61 -2.39
C ASN A 137 -5.32 -4.35 -1.01
N SER A 138 -6.11 -5.30 -0.51
CA SER A 138 -6.68 -5.25 0.85
C SER A 138 -5.59 -5.20 1.91
N HIS A 139 -4.51 -5.99 1.77
CA HIS A 139 -3.41 -5.99 2.73
C HIS A 139 -2.61 -4.67 2.76
N VAL A 140 -2.65 -3.84 1.71
CA VAL A 140 -2.10 -2.47 1.71
C VAL A 140 -3.02 -1.54 2.50
N LEU A 141 -4.35 -1.74 2.38
CA LEU A 141 -5.38 -0.90 2.99
C LEU A 141 -5.72 -1.32 4.43
N GLN A 142 -5.59 -2.61 4.76
CA GLN A 142 -5.74 -3.17 6.10
C GLN A 142 -4.69 -4.26 6.35
N PRO A 143 -3.44 -3.90 6.62
CA PRO A 143 -2.34 -4.85 6.74
C PRO A 143 -2.53 -5.89 7.84
N TRP A 144 -3.28 -5.56 8.88
CA TRP A 144 -3.57 -6.46 10.00
C TRP A 144 -4.63 -7.53 9.72
N THR A 145 -5.24 -7.55 8.52
CA THR A 145 -6.20 -8.59 8.11
C THR A 145 -5.60 -9.62 7.16
N SER A 146 -4.34 -9.47 6.78
CA SER A 146 -3.61 -10.39 5.89
C SER A 146 -3.41 -11.75 6.56
N ASN A 147 -3.63 -12.84 5.82
CA ASN A 147 -3.52 -14.20 6.33
C ASN A 147 -2.11 -14.57 6.83
N ASP A 148 -1.07 -13.93 6.30
CA ASP A 148 0.34 -14.30 6.56
C ASP A 148 0.89 -13.77 7.89
N GLY A 149 0.16 -12.95 8.64
CA GLY A 149 0.59 -12.37 9.92
C GLY A 149 -0.45 -12.41 11.04
N ASN A 150 -1.62 -12.95 10.79
CA ASN A 150 -2.75 -12.86 11.71
C ASN A 150 -2.49 -13.51 13.08
N GLU A 151 -1.82 -14.65 13.14
CA GLU A 151 -1.55 -15.35 14.40
C GLU A 151 -0.62 -14.54 15.31
N GLU A 152 0.41 -13.94 14.74
CA GLU A 152 1.34 -13.08 15.47
C GLU A 152 0.64 -11.79 15.95
N ILE A 153 -0.17 -11.17 15.10
CA ILE A 153 -0.94 -9.96 15.46
C ILE A 153 -1.93 -10.26 16.59
N TYR A 154 -2.68 -11.36 16.53
CA TYR A 154 -3.61 -11.74 17.60
C TYR A 154 -2.88 -12.05 18.90
N THR A 155 -1.73 -12.71 18.83
CA THR A 155 -0.88 -12.99 20.00
C THR A 155 -0.38 -11.68 20.60
N ASN A 156 0.10 -10.74 19.80
CA ASN A 156 0.54 -9.42 20.24
C ASN A 156 -0.58 -8.63 20.87
N ILE A 157 -1.77 -8.60 20.27
CA ILE A 157 -2.96 -7.95 20.83
C ILE A 157 -3.31 -8.52 22.21
N SER A 158 -3.33 -9.85 22.35
CA SER A 158 -3.63 -10.52 23.62
C SER A 158 -2.59 -10.22 24.68
N ASN A 159 -1.30 -10.21 24.33
CA ASN A 159 -0.22 -9.89 25.23
C ASN A 159 -0.29 -8.41 25.69
N MET A 160 -0.55 -7.49 24.77
CA MET A 160 -0.71 -6.06 25.10
C MET A 160 -1.90 -5.84 26.03
N ARG A 161 -3.03 -6.50 25.80
CA ARG A 161 -4.22 -6.40 26.64
C ARG A 161 -3.91 -6.83 28.07
N ARG A 162 -3.25 -7.98 28.25
CA ARG A 162 -2.81 -8.45 29.59
C ARG A 162 -1.82 -7.52 30.25
N LYS A 163 -0.82 -7.03 29.52
CA LYS A 163 0.13 -6.04 30.04
C LYS A 163 -0.58 -4.78 30.52
N ILE A 164 -1.52 -4.23 29.74
CA ILE A 164 -2.30 -3.05 30.12
C ILE A 164 -3.09 -3.33 31.40
N ALA A 165 -3.79 -4.47 31.49
CA ALA A 165 -4.54 -4.85 32.67
C ALA A 165 -3.66 -4.95 33.93
N SER A 166 -2.43 -5.47 33.81
CA SER A 166 -1.50 -5.65 34.92
C SER A 166 -0.98 -4.33 35.51
N ILE A 167 -1.00 -3.24 34.75
CA ILE A 167 -0.49 -1.93 35.21
C ILE A 167 -1.59 -0.93 35.56
N LEU A 168 -2.79 -1.07 34.99
CA LEU A 168 -3.88 -0.14 35.25
C LEU A 168 -4.59 -0.45 36.58
N THR A 169 -4.86 0.60 37.31
CA THR A 169 -5.71 0.56 38.53
C THR A 169 -6.95 1.43 38.33
N THR A 170 -7.99 1.17 39.10
CA THR A 170 -9.25 1.95 39.04
C THR A 170 -9.08 3.40 39.47
N ASP A 171 -7.97 3.75 40.12
CA ASP A 171 -7.71 5.10 40.61
C ASP A 171 -7.16 6.05 39.53
N ILE A 172 -6.82 5.50 38.34
CA ILE A 172 -6.26 6.29 37.25
C ILE A 172 -7.39 6.99 36.51
N GLN A 173 -7.27 8.32 36.39
CA GLN A 173 -8.21 9.10 35.59
C GLN A 173 -8.09 8.73 34.09
N PRO A 174 -9.20 8.68 33.33
CA PRO A 174 -9.19 8.33 31.92
C PRO A 174 -8.22 9.16 31.08
N ASP A 175 -7.99 10.44 31.42
CA ASP A 175 -7.07 11.31 30.67
C ASP A 175 -5.59 10.98 30.89
N GLY A 176 -5.28 10.16 31.89
CA GLY A 176 -3.93 9.72 32.20
C GLY A 176 -3.52 8.37 31.66
N TYR A 177 -4.42 7.62 31.02
CA TYR A 177 -4.14 6.24 30.58
C TYR A 177 -2.91 6.15 29.69
N GLU A 178 -2.80 6.97 28.65
CA GLU A 178 -1.69 6.91 27.69
C GLU A 178 -0.33 7.10 28.39
N THR A 179 -0.19 8.16 29.18
CA THR A 179 1.05 8.47 29.90
C THR A 179 1.38 7.40 30.95
N PHE A 180 0.36 6.92 31.67
CA PHE A 180 0.55 5.91 32.70
C PHE A 180 0.98 4.56 32.13
N ILE A 181 0.35 4.11 31.04
CA ILE A 181 0.70 2.90 30.31
C ILE A 181 2.14 3.00 29.80
N ALA A 182 2.49 4.08 29.10
CA ALA A 182 3.84 4.29 28.57
C ALA A 182 4.91 4.28 29.67
N SER A 183 4.65 4.94 30.81
CA SER A 183 5.61 5.04 31.93
C SER A 183 5.82 3.72 32.69
N ASN A 184 4.86 2.82 32.67
CA ASN A 184 4.90 1.57 33.43
C ASN A 184 5.08 0.33 32.54
N TRP A 185 5.19 0.49 31.23
CA TRP A 185 5.23 -0.62 30.26
C TRP A 185 6.36 -1.62 30.49
N GLY A 186 7.55 -1.15 30.86
CA GLY A 186 8.70 -1.99 31.13
C GLY A 186 8.57 -2.87 32.39
N ASN A 187 7.63 -2.54 33.27
CA ASN A 187 7.37 -3.28 34.52
C ASN A 187 6.13 -4.18 34.38
N ALA A 188 5.43 -4.14 33.25
CA ALA A 188 4.23 -4.92 33.00
C ALA A 188 4.55 -6.36 32.70
N SER A 189 3.79 -7.29 33.26
CA SER A 189 3.86 -8.72 32.96
C SER A 189 2.81 -9.09 31.90
N SER A 190 3.20 -9.93 30.97
CA SER A 190 2.25 -10.60 30.06
C SER A 190 1.76 -11.93 30.62
N GLU A 191 2.36 -12.37 31.75
CA GLU A 191 1.94 -13.58 32.44
C GLU A 191 0.68 -13.30 33.29
N TYR A 192 -0.34 -14.09 33.08
CA TYR A 192 -1.55 -14.04 33.87
C TYR A 192 -1.28 -14.72 35.21
N TYR A 193 -1.33 -13.99 36.32
CA TYR A 193 -1.46 -14.59 37.63
C TYR A 193 -2.92 -14.96 37.79
N GLU A 194 -3.29 -16.25 37.55
CA GLU A 194 -4.58 -16.77 38.02
C GLU A 194 -4.60 -16.67 39.53
N GLU A 195 -5.33 -15.70 40.10
CA GLU A 195 -5.73 -15.74 41.49
C GLU A 195 -6.67 -16.93 41.66
N GLY A 196 -6.18 -18.00 42.29
CA GLY A 196 -6.99 -19.10 42.80
C GLY A 196 -7.15 -20.33 41.93
N GLY A 197 -6.10 -20.89 41.42
CA GLY A 197 -6.08 -22.28 40.99
C GLY A 197 -5.58 -23.19 42.12
N ASP A 198 -6.45 -24.04 42.64
CA ASP A 198 -6.08 -25.15 43.53
C ASP A 198 -4.97 -25.98 42.87
N TYR A 199 -3.76 -25.88 43.38
CA TYR A 199 -2.69 -26.81 43.03
C TYR A 199 -3.03 -28.17 43.62
N HIS A 200 -3.71 -29.02 42.86
CA HIS A 200 -3.63 -30.47 43.03
C HIS A 200 -2.29 -30.91 42.48
N ASP A 201 -1.27 -30.94 43.35
CA ASP A 201 -0.02 -31.64 43.11
C ASP A 201 -0.28 -33.15 43.17
N GLU A 202 -0.51 -33.81 42.01
CA GLU A 202 -0.38 -35.24 41.84
C GLU A 202 1.10 -35.59 41.57
N GLY A 203 1.90 -35.49 42.58
CA GLY A 203 3.31 -35.83 42.54
C GLY A 203 3.65 -36.97 43.50
N ASN A 204 3.84 -38.15 42.94
CA ASN A 204 4.62 -39.31 43.40
C ASN A 204 5.07 -39.35 44.85
N GLU A 205 4.37 -40.19 45.64
CA GLU A 205 4.93 -40.81 46.87
C GLU A 205 5.98 -41.85 46.50
N GLU A 206 7.25 -41.57 46.79
CA GLU A 206 8.24 -42.61 47.14
C GLU A 206 9.22 -42.10 48.19
N ASN A 207 8.97 -42.62 49.41
CA ASN A 207 9.92 -42.91 50.52
C ASN A 207 11.09 -41.96 50.78
N ARG A 208 11.02 -41.27 51.92
CA ARG A 208 12.16 -41.19 52.87
C ARG A 208 11.77 -40.68 54.25
N GLY A 209 11.88 -41.60 55.25
CA GLY A 209 12.48 -41.29 56.54
C GLY A 209 11.61 -40.54 57.56
N GLU A 210 10.81 -41.33 58.34
CA GLU A 210 10.41 -40.95 59.67
C GLU A 210 11.66 -40.64 60.50
N ASP A 211 11.82 -39.37 60.96
CA ASP A 211 12.47 -38.97 62.22
C ASP A 211 12.78 -37.44 62.22
N PHE A 212 11.77 -36.57 62.15
CA PHE A 212 11.95 -35.16 62.52
C PHE A 212 10.61 -34.45 62.81
N VAL A 213 9.68 -35.11 63.42
CA VAL A 213 8.37 -34.50 63.74
C VAL A 213 8.27 -34.42 65.28
N ASN A 214 8.77 -33.35 65.89
CA ASN A 214 8.27 -32.89 67.18
C ASN A 214 8.82 -31.54 67.68
N SER A 215 9.43 -30.71 66.78
CA SER A 215 9.83 -29.35 67.24
C SER A 215 9.49 -28.23 66.25
N ALA A 216 8.78 -28.55 65.17
CA ALA A 216 8.43 -27.58 64.10
C ALA A 216 7.03 -27.00 64.20
N ASP A 217 6.08 -27.71 64.80
CA ASP A 217 4.64 -27.31 64.79
C ASP A 217 4.37 -25.99 65.57
N ALA A 218 5.12 -25.69 66.62
CA ALA A 218 4.91 -24.44 67.36
C ALA A 218 5.49 -23.16 66.69
N ARG A 219 6.32 -23.33 65.63
CA ARG A 219 6.91 -22.20 64.89
C ARG A 219 6.18 -21.93 63.57
N ILE A 220 5.50 -22.91 63.03
CA ILE A 220 4.76 -22.77 61.77
C ILE A 220 3.49 -21.94 62.01
N ASP A 221 2.75 -22.16 63.06
CA ASP A 221 1.54 -21.38 63.38
C ASP A 221 1.83 -19.89 63.63
N SER A 222 3.01 -19.54 64.19
CA SER A 222 3.37 -18.13 64.40
C SER A 222 3.85 -17.42 63.14
N VAL A 223 4.36 -18.18 62.12
CA VAL A 223 4.77 -17.63 60.83
C VAL A 223 3.56 -17.51 59.90
N ALA A 224 2.64 -18.47 59.94
CA ALA A 224 1.40 -18.42 59.15
C ALA A 224 0.53 -17.21 59.52
N THR A 225 0.35 -16.96 60.86
CA THR A 225 -0.40 -15.75 61.34
C THR A 225 0.28 -14.45 60.89
N SER A 226 1.61 -14.41 60.78
CA SER A 226 2.31 -13.17 60.36
C SER A 226 2.26 -12.97 58.83
N VAL A 227 2.14 -14.03 58.06
CA VAL A 227 2.02 -13.95 56.58
C VAL A 227 0.60 -13.51 56.20
N ASP A 228 -0.42 -14.02 56.88
CA ASP A 228 -1.80 -13.60 56.68
C ASP A 228 -2.03 -12.13 57.13
N ASP A 229 -1.41 -11.69 58.25
CA ASP A 229 -1.45 -10.31 58.69
C ASP A 229 -0.69 -9.38 57.72
N ILE A 230 0.40 -9.83 57.10
CA ILE A 230 1.12 -9.06 56.09
C ILE A 230 0.30 -9.02 54.79
N ALA A 231 -0.29 -10.12 54.36
CA ALA A 231 -1.15 -10.17 53.18
C ALA A 231 -2.39 -9.28 53.37
N ALA A 232 -3.00 -9.26 54.55
CA ALA A 232 -4.14 -8.37 54.88
C ALA A 232 -3.76 -6.89 54.96
N SER A 233 -2.47 -6.56 55.15
CA SER A 233 -1.97 -5.19 55.21
C SER A 233 -1.54 -4.60 53.86
N ILE A 234 -1.46 -5.42 52.81
CA ILE A 234 -1.18 -4.95 51.47
C ILE A 234 -2.45 -4.31 50.91
N PRO A 235 -2.44 -3.02 50.53
CA PRO A 235 -3.60 -2.43 49.89
C PRO A 235 -3.96 -3.21 48.66
N HIS A 236 -5.14 -3.82 48.64
CA HIS A 236 -5.65 -4.43 47.42
C HIS A 236 -5.81 -3.34 46.35
N LYS A 237 -4.88 -3.28 45.40
CA LYS A 237 -5.05 -2.45 44.22
C LYS A 237 -6.18 -3.04 43.39
N ASN A 238 -7.24 -2.29 43.21
CA ASN A 238 -8.27 -2.66 42.23
C ASN A 238 -7.72 -2.40 40.84
N TYR A 239 -7.42 -3.44 40.09
CA TYR A 239 -6.99 -3.36 38.70
C TYR A 239 -8.19 -3.22 37.77
N VAL A 240 -7.96 -2.63 36.58
CA VAL A 240 -8.93 -2.62 35.50
C VAL A 240 -9.04 -4.04 34.96
N SER A 241 -10.28 -4.54 34.80
CA SER A 241 -10.48 -5.89 34.27
C SER A 241 -9.96 -5.99 32.83
N GLU A 242 -9.36 -7.12 32.48
CA GLU A 242 -8.94 -7.39 31.10
C GLU A 242 -10.14 -7.34 30.13
N GLU A 243 -11.34 -7.66 30.58
CA GLU A 243 -12.58 -7.61 29.78
C GLU A 243 -12.99 -6.15 29.44
N ASP A 244 -12.56 -5.16 30.23
CA ASP A 244 -12.83 -3.75 30.00
C ASP A 244 -11.81 -3.09 29.05
N ILE A 245 -10.84 -3.88 28.55
CA ILE A 245 -9.76 -3.45 27.67
C ILE A 245 -9.91 -4.13 26.30
N GLU A 246 -10.14 -3.33 25.27
CA GLU A 246 -10.10 -3.78 23.88
C GLU A 246 -8.83 -3.23 23.21
N VAL A 247 -8.00 -4.10 22.65
CA VAL A 247 -6.80 -3.72 21.88
C VAL A 247 -6.99 -4.12 20.43
N TYR A 248 -6.71 -3.21 19.50
CA TYR A 248 -6.88 -3.42 18.07
C TYR A 248 -5.95 -2.53 17.24
N MET A 249 -5.81 -2.85 15.97
CA MET A 249 -5.06 -2.02 15.01
C MET A 249 -6.00 -1.10 14.24
N LYS A 250 -5.53 0.10 13.94
CA LYS A 250 -6.31 1.13 13.24
C LYS A 250 -5.40 1.99 12.36
N THR A 251 -5.94 2.43 11.23
CA THR A 251 -5.32 3.46 10.39
C THR A 251 -5.16 4.76 11.16
N VAL A 252 -3.94 5.28 11.20
CA VAL A 252 -3.62 6.63 11.67
C VAL A 252 -3.80 7.62 10.52
N ASP A 253 -3.18 7.31 9.37
CA ASP A 253 -3.25 8.11 8.15
C ASP A 253 -3.03 7.22 6.92
N ILE A 254 -3.72 7.52 5.83
CA ILE A 254 -3.48 6.91 4.52
C ILE A 254 -3.51 7.99 3.45
N SER A 255 -2.45 8.04 2.65
CA SER A 255 -2.27 9.08 1.64
C SER A 255 -1.54 8.53 0.42
N VAL A 256 -1.60 9.27 -0.69
CA VAL A 256 -0.93 8.90 -1.93
C VAL A 256 -0.07 10.03 -2.46
N ALA A 257 1.06 9.67 -3.07
CA ALA A 257 1.91 10.58 -3.82
C ALA A 257 1.82 10.30 -5.32
N LEU A 258 1.65 11.36 -6.12
CA LEU A 258 1.62 11.29 -7.57
C LEU A 258 3.03 11.15 -8.15
N HIS A 259 3.12 10.64 -9.36
CA HIS A 259 4.36 10.70 -10.14
C HIS A 259 4.83 12.17 -10.29
N ASN A 260 6.12 12.41 -10.07
CA ASN A 260 6.76 13.75 -10.01
C ASN A 260 6.35 14.65 -8.83
N SER A 261 5.52 14.20 -7.88
CA SER A 261 5.30 14.93 -6.63
C SER A 261 6.61 15.04 -5.83
N THR A 262 6.90 16.20 -5.26
CA THR A 262 8.10 16.40 -4.43
C THR A 262 7.83 16.19 -2.96
N ASP A 263 6.77 16.80 -2.42
CA ASP A 263 6.45 16.75 -0.98
C ASP A 263 4.93 16.64 -0.72
N GLU A 264 4.11 16.52 -1.78
CA GLU A 264 2.67 16.52 -1.65
C GLU A 264 2.14 15.09 -1.49
N TRP A 265 1.46 14.84 -0.37
CA TRP A 265 0.70 13.64 -0.09
C TRP A 265 -0.78 13.97 -0.06
N LEU A 266 -1.56 13.33 -0.92
CA LEU A 266 -3.00 13.52 -1.03
C LEU A 266 -3.71 12.58 -0.06
N PRO A 267 -4.50 13.09 0.91
CA PRO A 267 -5.19 12.26 1.88
C PRO A 267 -6.28 11.41 1.24
N CYS A 268 -6.40 10.19 1.76
CA CYS A 268 -7.33 9.19 1.25
C CYS A 268 -8.22 8.63 2.36
N THR A 269 -9.30 7.97 1.94
CA THR A 269 -10.15 7.13 2.77
C THR A 269 -10.21 5.73 2.18
N ILE A 270 -10.23 4.72 3.05
CA ILE A 270 -10.40 3.33 2.64
C ILE A 270 -11.87 3.11 2.31
N GLY A 271 -12.14 2.63 1.10
CA GLY A 271 -13.46 2.29 0.61
C GLY A 271 -13.80 0.81 0.85
N LYS A 272 -14.48 0.20 -0.12
CA LYS A 272 -14.88 -1.20 -0.03
C LYS A 272 -13.67 -2.13 -0.20
N LEU A 273 -13.51 -3.08 0.71
CA LEU A 273 -12.60 -4.21 0.59
C LEU A 273 -13.34 -5.45 0.10
N SER A 274 -12.61 -6.41 -0.47
CA SER A 274 -13.19 -7.68 -0.84
C SER A 274 -13.58 -8.48 0.40
N GLU A 275 -14.77 -9.08 0.34
CA GLU A 275 -15.26 -10.02 1.37
C GLU A 275 -14.75 -11.46 1.13
N ASP A 276 -14.23 -11.73 -0.10
CA ASP A 276 -13.65 -13.02 -0.46
C ASP A 276 -12.17 -13.03 -0.09
N PRO A 277 -11.72 -13.86 0.87
CA PRO A 277 -10.33 -13.91 1.32
C PRO A 277 -9.33 -14.28 0.19
N SER A 278 -9.81 -14.92 -0.89
CA SER A 278 -8.97 -15.25 -2.05
C SER A 278 -8.74 -14.07 -2.99
N VAL A 279 -9.47 -12.96 -2.80
CA VAL A 279 -9.46 -11.76 -3.63
C VAL A 279 -8.90 -10.60 -2.82
N ASP A 280 -7.59 -10.45 -2.82
CA ASP A 280 -6.89 -9.41 -2.11
C ASP A 280 -6.97 -8.05 -2.85
N LEU A 281 -8.15 -7.45 -2.87
CA LEU A 281 -8.44 -6.18 -3.53
C LEU A 281 -9.25 -5.24 -2.64
N GLY A 282 -9.00 -3.94 -2.77
CA GLY A 282 -9.75 -2.90 -2.09
C GLY A 282 -9.79 -1.59 -2.89
N VAL A 283 -10.76 -0.76 -2.55
CA VAL A 283 -10.94 0.59 -3.09
C VAL A 283 -10.32 1.60 -2.12
N LEU A 284 -9.51 2.49 -2.65
CA LEU A 284 -9.01 3.68 -1.98
C LEU A 284 -9.62 4.90 -2.67
N GLN A 285 -10.00 5.94 -1.93
CA GLN A 285 -10.57 7.14 -2.51
C GLN A 285 -9.91 8.40 -1.96
N LEU A 286 -9.59 9.36 -2.83
CA LEU A 286 -9.17 10.68 -2.39
C LEU A 286 -10.26 11.36 -1.54
N VAL A 287 -9.86 12.03 -0.48
CA VAL A 287 -10.78 12.83 0.37
C VAL A 287 -11.42 13.95 -0.45
N SER A 288 -10.71 14.52 -1.42
CA SER A 288 -11.23 15.53 -2.35
C SER A 288 -12.34 15.02 -3.26
N LYS A 289 -12.44 13.70 -3.47
CA LYS A 289 -13.34 13.05 -4.46
C LYS A 289 -13.17 13.59 -5.87
N GLU A 290 -11.94 13.95 -6.23
CA GLU A 290 -11.59 14.47 -7.55
C GLU A 290 -10.18 13.99 -7.91
N THR A 291 -10.04 13.34 -9.06
CA THR A 291 -8.75 12.95 -9.62
C THR A 291 -8.01 14.20 -10.10
N PRO A 292 -6.75 14.42 -9.66
CA PRO A 292 -5.98 15.60 -10.05
C PRO A 292 -5.86 15.78 -11.57
N ASN A 293 -5.90 17.01 -12.04
CA ASN A 293 -5.82 17.35 -13.48
C ASN A 293 -4.50 16.92 -14.14
N SER A 294 -3.44 16.71 -13.35
CA SER A 294 -2.17 16.13 -13.83
C SER A 294 -2.32 14.68 -14.28
N VAL A 295 -3.34 13.96 -13.80
CA VAL A 295 -3.67 12.60 -14.23
C VAL A 295 -4.51 12.68 -15.51
N VAL A 296 -3.82 12.75 -16.66
CA VAL A 296 -4.47 12.90 -17.96
C VAL A 296 -5.29 11.66 -18.33
N ASN A 297 -4.71 10.48 -18.16
CA ASN A 297 -5.32 9.20 -18.47
C ASN A 297 -5.52 8.40 -17.17
N ILE A 298 -6.74 7.99 -16.91
CA ILE A 298 -7.07 6.98 -15.88
C ILE A 298 -6.99 5.59 -16.48
N ILE A 299 -6.89 4.55 -15.63
CA ILE A 299 -6.98 3.15 -16.05
C ILE A 299 -8.46 2.77 -16.14
N ASP A 300 -9.06 3.03 -17.30
CA ASP A 300 -10.49 2.78 -17.53
C ASP A 300 -10.79 1.27 -17.55
N LEU A 301 -11.51 0.81 -16.56
CA LEU A 301 -11.93 -0.58 -16.41
C LEU A 301 -12.81 -1.08 -17.57
N LYS A 302 -13.44 -0.18 -18.35
CA LYS A 302 -14.19 -0.56 -19.56
C LYS A 302 -13.29 -1.15 -20.63
N ASN A 303 -12.01 -0.80 -20.66
CA ASN A 303 -11.02 -1.32 -21.61
C ASN A 303 -10.20 -2.51 -21.06
N ALA A 304 -10.43 -2.89 -19.80
CA ALA A 304 -9.70 -3.97 -19.15
C ALA A 304 -10.09 -5.36 -19.71
N VAL A 305 -9.19 -6.31 -19.63
CA VAL A 305 -9.45 -7.70 -20.00
C VAL A 305 -10.27 -8.37 -18.89
N VAL A 306 -11.48 -8.83 -19.23
CA VAL A 306 -12.37 -9.54 -18.29
C VAL A 306 -12.57 -11.02 -18.65
N ASP A 307 -12.24 -11.39 -19.88
CA ASP A 307 -12.17 -12.78 -20.31
C ASP A 307 -10.74 -13.30 -20.04
N ASP A 308 -10.56 -13.90 -18.89
CA ASP A 308 -9.26 -14.42 -18.45
C ASP A 308 -8.78 -15.59 -19.31
N SER A 309 -9.67 -16.27 -20.06
CA SER A 309 -9.26 -17.30 -21.00
C SER A 309 -8.41 -16.75 -22.17
N SER A 310 -8.45 -15.44 -22.39
CA SER A 310 -7.61 -14.74 -23.36
C SER A 310 -6.18 -14.46 -22.83
N ILE A 311 -5.91 -14.65 -21.54
CA ILE A 311 -4.58 -14.43 -20.92
C ILE A 311 -3.80 -15.73 -21.00
N GLN A 312 -2.84 -15.82 -21.92
CA GLN A 312 -2.12 -17.06 -22.22
C GLN A 312 -0.67 -17.03 -21.75
N PRO A 313 -0.09 -18.17 -21.32
CA PRO A 313 1.34 -18.30 -21.05
C PRO A 313 2.19 -17.86 -22.24
N GLY A 314 3.28 -17.14 -21.95
CA GLY A 314 4.16 -16.56 -22.96
C GLY A 314 3.76 -15.16 -23.42
N GLU A 315 2.55 -14.69 -23.11
CA GLU A 315 2.15 -13.32 -23.39
C GLU A 315 2.87 -12.33 -22.51
N LYS A 316 3.05 -11.13 -23.02
CA LYS A 316 3.73 -10.04 -22.32
C LYS A 316 2.90 -9.54 -21.15
N ALA A 317 3.57 -9.33 -20.02
CA ALA A 317 3.05 -8.65 -18.84
C ALA A 317 3.90 -7.41 -18.52
N VAL A 318 3.27 -6.26 -18.33
CA VAL A 318 3.92 -4.99 -18.00
C VAL A 318 3.32 -4.47 -16.69
N MET A 319 4.15 -4.22 -15.70
CA MET A 319 3.78 -3.65 -14.40
C MET A 319 4.27 -2.21 -14.31
N ILE A 320 3.44 -1.32 -13.79
CA ILE A 320 3.80 0.04 -13.41
C ILE A 320 3.51 0.19 -11.92
N GLY A 321 4.49 0.59 -11.10
CA GLY A 321 4.30 0.66 -9.67
C GLY A 321 5.49 1.19 -8.89
N TYR A 322 5.48 0.97 -7.56
CA TYR A 322 6.45 1.49 -6.63
C TYR A 322 7.12 0.39 -5.78
N PRO A 323 7.85 -0.55 -6.43
CA PRO A 323 8.61 -1.55 -5.67
C PRO A 323 9.61 -0.86 -4.74
N LEU A 324 9.76 -1.38 -3.51
CA LEU A 324 10.52 -0.81 -2.39
C LEU A 324 10.04 0.58 -1.91
N GLY A 325 8.85 1.05 -2.36
CA GLY A 325 8.25 2.28 -1.87
C GLY A 325 9.18 3.50 -1.98
N GLU A 326 9.33 4.26 -0.90
CA GLU A 326 10.15 5.48 -0.86
C GLU A 326 11.62 5.21 -1.21
N ASP A 327 12.19 4.04 -0.85
CA ASP A 327 13.61 3.73 -1.03
C ASP A 327 14.08 3.83 -2.49
N LEU A 328 13.22 3.44 -3.45
CA LEU A 328 13.51 3.57 -4.88
C LEU A 328 12.75 4.69 -5.57
N ALA A 329 11.58 5.08 -5.07
CA ALA A 329 10.73 6.05 -5.73
C ALA A 329 11.18 7.49 -5.50
N LEU A 330 11.72 7.82 -4.31
CA LEU A 330 12.13 9.18 -3.99
C LEU A 330 13.42 9.57 -4.71
N THR A 331 13.37 10.67 -5.46
CA THR A 331 14.51 11.26 -6.13
C THR A 331 14.58 12.76 -5.83
N SER A 332 15.70 13.40 -6.14
CA SER A 332 15.83 14.86 -6.02
C SER A 332 14.82 15.64 -6.89
N SER A 333 14.18 14.99 -7.85
CA SER A 333 13.16 15.57 -8.74
C SER A 333 11.75 15.02 -8.49
N GLY A 334 11.50 14.51 -7.28
CA GLY A 334 10.21 13.99 -6.84
C GLY A 334 10.06 12.46 -6.98
N VAL A 335 8.87 12.00 -6.67
CA VAL A 335 8.48 10.58 -6.69
C VAL A 335 8.47 10.05 -8.13
N LYS A 336 9.13 8.92 -8.39
CA LYS A 336 9.19 8.31 -9.72
C LYS A 336 8.57 6.91 -9.71
N VAL A 337 7.48 6.76 -10.45
CA VAL A 337 6.92 5.44 -10.71
C VAL A 337 7.86 4.63 -11.62
N GLN A 338 7.87 3.33 -11.47
CA GLN A 338 8.77 2.43 -12.19
C GLN A 338 7.99 1.48 -13.09
N LEU A 339 8.63 1.04 -14.18
CA LEU A 339 8.10 0.05 -15.10
C LEU A 339 8.95 -1.22 -15.03
N TYR A 340 8.27 -2.36 -14.94
CA TYR A 340 8.86 -3.69 -15.05
C TYR A 340 8.07 -4.51 -16.06
N ASN A 341 8.75 -5.41 -16.77
CA ASN A 341 8.10 -6.31 -17.72
C ASN A 341 8.53 -7.77 -17.53
N GLY A 342 7.73 -8.65 -18.07
CA GLY A 342 7.93 -10.09 -18.05
C GLY A 342 6.89 -10.77 -18.93
N GLN A 343 6.60 -12.02 -18.61
CA GLN A 343 5.63 -12.83 -19.36
C GLN A 343 4.71 -13.55 -18.38
N ILE A 344 3.49 -13.84 -18.83
CA ILE A 344 2.58 -14.76 -18.16
C ILE A 344 3.23 -16.13 -18.14
N SER A 345 3.31 -16.75 -16.96
CA SER A 345 4.01 -18.03 -16.76
C SER A 345 3.07 -19.23 -16.70
N LYS A 346 1.78 -19.00 -16.39
CA LYS A 346 0.79 -20.05 -16.19
C LYS A 346 -0.60 -19.54 -16.56
N GLU A 347 -1.46 -20.45 -17.07
CA GLU A 347 -2.88 -20.17 -17.25
C GLU A 347 -3.54 -19.74 -15.93
N THR A 348 -4.55 -18.89 -16.05
CA THR A 348 -5.31 -18.42 -14.88
C THR A 348 -6.10 -19.57 -14.22
N ASP A 349 -6.24 -19.50 -12.91
CA ASP A 349 -7.17 -20.35 -12.13
C ASP A 349 -8.56 -19.70 -11.97
N GLY A 350 -8.82 -18.60 -12.68
CA GLY A 350 -10.06 -17.83 -12.59
C GLY A 350 -10.06 -16.76 -11.48
N THR A 351 -9.02 -16.71 -10.66
CA THR A 351 -8.79 -15.68 -9.64
C THR A 351 -7.44 -15.02 -9.80
N LYS A 352 -6.41 -15.80 -10.07
CA LYS A 352 -5.01 -15.37 -10.12
C LYS A 352 -4.37 -15.73 -11.44
N ILE A 353 -3.43 -14.89 -11.87
CA ILE A 353 -2.44 -15.19 -12.90
C ILE A 353 -1.05 -15.22 -12.29
N GLN A 354 -0.15 -16.00 -12.90
CA GLN A 354 1.27 -16.03 -12.53
C GLN A 354 2.10 -15.43 -13.65
N TYR A 355 3.13 -14.66 -13.30
CA TYR A 355 4.05 -14.02 -14.27
C TYR A 355 5.45 -13.86 -13.72
N SER A 356 6.39 -13.59 -14.63
CA SER A 356 7.82 -13.42 -14.34
C SER A 356 8.24 -11.95 -14.15
N VAL A 357 7.29 -11.01 -14.09
CA VAL A 357 7.60 -9.60 -13.80
C VAL A 357 8.21 -9.50 -12.41
N THR A 358 9.33 -8.79 -12.27
CA THR A 358 9.95 -8.56 -10.98
C THR A 358 9.01 -7.76 -10.06
N SER A 359 8.79 -8.25 -8.85
CA SER A 359 7.94 -7.63 -7.83
C SER A 359 8.58 -7.77 -6.45
N THR A 360 8.43 -6.75 -5.61
CA THR A 360 8.87 -6.73 -4.22
C THR A 360 7.86 -5.95 -3.37
N ASN A 361 8.12 -5.82 -2.06
CA ASN A 361 7.36 -4.98 -1.15
C ASN A 361 7.18 -3.57 -1.76
N GLY A 362 6.00 -2.98 -1.63
CA GLY A 362 5.64 -1.72 -2.28
C GLY A 362 5.03 -1.86 -3.67
N ALA A 363 5.30 -2.95 -4.41
CA ALA A 363 4.64 -3.23 -5.69
C ALA A 363 3.20 -3.76 -5.55
N SER A 364 2.77 -4.14 -4.35
CA SER A 364 1.40 -4.58 -4.08
C SER A 364 0.40 -3.50 -4.48
N GLY A 365 -0.64 -3.87 -5.25
CA GLY A 365 -1.63 -2.95 -5.83
C GLY A 365 -1.25 -2.39 -7.20
N SER A 366 -0.08 -2.73 -7.75
CA SER A 366 0.35 -2.29 -9.08
C SER A 366 -0.53 -2.88 -10.19
N PRO A 367 -0.97 -2.07 -11.18
CA PRO A 367 -1.65 -2.58 -12.36
C PRO A 367 -0.69 -3.40 -13.24
N ILE A 368 -1.20 -4.51 -13.75
CA ILE A 368 -0.52 -5.36 -14.74
C ILE A 368 -1.25 -5.23 -16.07
N PHE A 369 -0.51 -4.88 -17.11
CA PHE A 369 -1.03 -4.69 -18.46
C PHE A 369 -0.54 -5.78 -19.43
N ASN A 370 -1.36 -6.07 -20.46
CA ASN A 370 -0.91 -6.83 -21.61
C ASN A 370 -0.10 -5.95 -22.58
N HIS A 371 0.34 -6.51 -23.70
CA HIS A 371 1.12 -5.81 -24.74
C HIS A 371 0.39 -4.62 -25.40
N CYS A 372 -0.94 -4.57 -25.29
CA CYS A 372 -1.75 -3.46 -25.80
C CYS A 372 -2.05 -2.37 -24.73
N GLY A 373 -1.55 -2.50 -23.50
CA GLY A 373 -1.84 -1.57 -22.42
C GLY A 373 -3.23 -1.76 -21.80
N GLN A 374 -3.86 -2.91 -21.97
CA GLN A 374 -5.10 -3.24 -21.32
C GLN A 374 -4.79 -3.87 -19.96
N LEU A 375 -5.48 -3.45 -18.91
CA LEU A 375 -5.36 -4.03 -17.57
C LEU A 375 -5.79 -5.49 -17.58
N ILE A 376 -4.93 -6.40 -17.10
CA ILE A 376 -5.19 -7.84 -17.00
C ILE A 376 -5.26 -8.33 -15.57
N ALA A 377 -4.54 -7.66 -14.64
CA ALA A 377 -4.52 -8.05 -13.24
C ALA A 377 -4.03 -6.89 -12.35
N VAL A 378 -4.15 -7.09 -11.04
CA VAL A 378 -3.55 -6.27 -9.97
C VAL A 378 -2.51 -7.13 -9.24
N ASN A 379 -1.26 -6.69 -9.19
CA ASN A 379 -0.18 -7.38 -8.48
C ASN A 379 -0.48 -7.46 -7.00
N PHE A 380 -0.32 -8.64 -6.36
CA PHE A 380 -0.61 -8.76 -4.93
C PHE A 380 0.41 -9.56 -4.11
N SER A 381 1.15 -10.46 -4.73
CA SER A 381 2.04 -11.37 -4.00
C SER A 381 3.17 -11.88 -4.88
N GLY A 382 4.25 -12.29 -4.25
CA GLY A 382 5.35 -13.02 -4.85
C GLY A 382 5.93 -14.01 -3.84
N ILE A 383 6.78 -14.93 -4.29
CA ILE A 383 7.56 -15.77 -3.40
C ILE A 383 8.81 -14.98 -3.01
N GLU A 384 8.88 -14.48 -1.77
CA GLU A 384 9.88 -13.49 -1.30
C GLU A 384 11.34 -13.81 -1.65
N LYS A 385 11.70 -15.06 -1.72
CA LYS A 385 13.10 -15.49 -1.96
C LYS A 385 13.39 -15.92 -3.39
N ILE A 386 12.36 -15.93 -4.28
CA ILE A 386 12.49 -16.47 -5.64
C ILE A 386 11.83 -15.49 -6.61
N GLN A 387 12.64 -14.77 -7.39
CA GLN A 387 12.12 -13.89 -8.45
C GLN A 387 11.52 -14.71 -9.61
N GLY A 388 10.51 -14.12 -10.27
CA GLY A 388 9.84 -14.74 -11.42
C GLY A 388 8.62 -15.60 -11.08
N TYR A 389 8.23 -15.65 -9.80
CA TYR A 389 7.02 -16.34 -9.32
C TYR A 389 6.10 -15.33 -8.62
N ASN A 390 5.61 -14.36 -9.39
CA ASN A 390 4.73 -13.32 -8.88
C ASN A 390 3.29 -13.55 -9.38
N PHE A 391 2.33 -13.04 -8.62
CA PHE A 391 0.92 -13.29 -8.83
C PHE A 391 0.13 -11.98 -8.89
N GLY A 392 -0.92 -11.97 -9.72
CA GLY A 392 -1.88 -10.87 -9.79
C GLY A 392 -3.31 -11.40 -9.74
N ILE A 393 -4.19 -10.64 -9.09
CA ILE A 393 -5.64 -10.90 -9.09
C ILE A 393 -6.19 -10.44 -10.44
N VAL A 394 -6.90 -11.31 -11.16
CA VAL A 394 -7.44 -10.99 -12.48
C VAL A 394 -8.46 -9.85 -12.44
N THR A 395 -8.48 -9.02 -13.46
CA THR A 395 -9.27 -7.78 -13.52
C THR A 395 -10.76 -7.97 -13.26
N LYS A 396 -11.36 -9.09 -13.70
CA LYS A 396 -12.79 -9.35 -13.47
C LYS A 396 -13.18 -9.36 -12.00
N LYS A 397 -12.24 -9.68 -11.08
CA LYS A 397 -12.48 -9.70 -9.64
C LYS A 397 -12.65 -8.30 -9.04
N ILE A 398 -12.18 -7.25 -9.71
CA ILE A 398 -12.42 -5.86 -9.29
C ILE A 398 -13.93 -5.58 -9.20
N ASN A 399 -14.76 -6.27 -10.01
CA ASN A 399 -16.21 -6.06 -10.00
C ASN A 399 -16.88 -6.36 -8.63
N SER A 400 -16.27 -7.15 -7.78
CA SER A 400 -16.78 -7.44 -6.43
C SER A 400 -16.69 -6.24 -5.47
N ILE A 401 -15.71 -5.38 -5.70
CA ILE A 401 -15.44 -4.19 -4.88
C ILE A 401 -15.87 -2.89 -5.56
N TYR A 402 -15.75 -2.83 -6.90
CA TYR A 402 -16.13 -1.69 -7.74
C TYR A 402 -16.91 -2.21 -8.95
N PRO A 403 -18.27 -2.16 -8.94
CA PRO A 403 -19.10 -2.70 -10.02
C PRO A 403 -18.93 -1.93 -11.33
N PHE A 404 -18.34 -2.56 -12.35
CA PHE A 404 -18.11 -1.96 -13.67
C PHE A 404 -18.62 -2.82 -14.84
N LEU A 405 -18.81 -4.14 -14.65
CA LEU A 405 -19.22 -5.05 -15.71
C LEU A 405 -20.63 -4.75 -16.22
N ALA A 406 -21.55 -4.31 -15.38
CA ALA A 406 -22.91 -3.95 -15.78
C ALA A 406 -22.94 -2.81 -16.80
N SER A 407 -22.04 -1.83 -16.67
CA SER A 407 -21.92 -0.72 -17.62
C SER A 407 -21.41 -1.14 -19.00
N ARG A 408 -20.69 -2.28 -19.11
CA ARG A 408 -20.19 -2.84 -20.38
C ARG A 408 -21.29 -3.53 -21.19
N VAL A 409 -22.23 -4.20 -20.51
CA VAL A 409 -23.37 -4.88 -21.18
C VAL A 409 -24.27 -3.86 -21.87
N GLY A 410 -24.59 -2.75 -21.23
CA GLY A 410 -25.38 -1.67 -21.83
C GLY A 410 -24.75 -1.08 -23.11
N LEU A 411 -23.42 -0.92 -23.11
CA LEU A 411 -22.69 -0.42 -24.29
C LEU A 411 -22.67 -1.41 -25.46
N GLN A 412 -22.76 -2.72 -25.21
CA GLN A 412 -22.86 -3.73 -26.26
C GLN A 412 -24.28 -3.76 -26.86
N GLU A 413 -25.31 -3.60 -26.06
CA GLU A 413 -26.70 -3.51 -26.56
C GLU A 413 -26.93 -2.25 -27.39
N GLU A 414 -26.41 -1.09 -27.02
CA GLU A 414 -26.46 0.12 -27.85
C GLU A 414 -25.75 -0.06 -29.20
N LYS A 415 -24.58 -0.74 -29.23
CA LYS A 415 -23.86 -1.01 -30.49
C LYS A 415 -24.59 -1.99 -31.41
N ILE A 416 -25.42 -2.88 -30.88
CA ILE A 416 -26.21 -3.85 -31.66
C ILE A 416 -27.45 -3.16 -32.27
N THR A 417 -28.08 -2.26 -31.52
CA THR A 417 -29.25 -1.52 -32.01
C THR A 417 -28.92 -0.51 -33.10
N ASP A 418 -27.74 0.11 -33.07
CA ASP A 418 -27.30 1.09 -34.08
C ASP A 418 -26.84 0.45 -35.44
N LYS A 419 -26.58 -0.85 -35.44
CA LYS A 419 -26.25 -1.60 -36.70
C LYS A 419 -27.49 -2.20 -37.38
N THR A 420 -28.67 -2.08 -36.78
CA THR A 420 -29.94 -2.65 -37.32
C THR A 420 -30.92 -1.57 -37.76
N GLN A 421 -30.53 -0.31 -37.79
CA GLN A 421 -31.20 0.80 -38.48
C GLN A 421 -30.40 1.23 -39.73
#